data_e0a56b9e8c681ecb7569daa96f2bae39
#
_entry.id   e0a56b9e8c681ecb7569daa96f2bae39
#
_cell.length_a   1.000
_cell.length_b   1.000
_cell.length_c   1.000
_cell.angle_alpha   90.00
_cell.angle_beta   90.00
_cell.angle_gamma   90.00
#
_symmetry.space_group_name_H-M   'P 1'
#
loop_
_entity.id
_entity.type
_entity.pdbx_description
1 polymer ?
#
loop_
_entity_poly.entity_id
_entity_poly.type
_entity_poly.pdbx_seq_one_letter_code
_entity_poly.pdbx_strand_id
1 'polypeptide(L)'
;MKRLDILAFGAHSDDVEIGMGGTIAKYVKKGARVGICDLTQAELSSNGTVESRKEEAKAAAAILGVSTRIQLTLPDRGLYLNDEAMKDIAGVIRTYKPKLIFAPHHQDRHPDHGHAGTLVEEAAFSAGIHKFEDSYKQPAHKISEMYYYMINGHHRPDFVIDISEEMHQKIDSLHAYQSQFVKSAHSVETPLVNGYIDYVKTRESMYGREVNKAYAEGFITKKPLLIDDDLLGG
;
A
#
# COMPACT_ATOMS: atom_id res chain seq x y z
N MET A 1 12.61 17.34 7.03
CA MET A 1 11.53 16.32 7.04
C MET A 1 12.03 15.07 7.75
N LYS A 2 11.16 14.36 8.46
CA LYS A 2 11.56 13.12 9.17
C LYS A 2 11.64 11.97 8.15
N ARG A 3 12.76 11.25 8.15
CA ARG A 3 12.96 10.03 7.34
C ARG A 3 11.92 8.97 7.73
N LEU A 4 11.34 8.30 6.74
CA LEU A 4 10.45 7.15 6.96
C LEU A 4 11.26 5.85 7.03
N ASP A 5 10.74 4.87 7.77
CA ASP A 5 11.26 3.50 7.74
C ASP A 5 10.56 2.71 6.62
N ILE A 6 9.26 2.91 6.45
CA ILE A 6 8.42 2.27 5.43
C ILE A 6 7.63 3.34 4.68
N LEU A 7 7.57 3.23 3.35
CA LEU A 7 6.67 3.99 2.49
C LEU A 7 5.86 3.00 1.64
N ALA A 8 4.54 3.01 1.81
CA ALA A 8 3.63 2.19 1.03
C ALA A 8 2.94 3.04 -0.04
N PHE A 9 2.91 2.56 -1.27
CA PHE A 9 2.24 3.21 -2.39
C PHE A 9 0.96 2.46 -2.74
N GLY A 10 -0.13 3.18 -2.99
CA GLY A 10 -1.38 2.66 -3.55
C GLY A 10 -1.72 3.40 -4.84
N ALA A 11 -2.43 2.74 -5.76
CA ALA A 11 -3.02 3.42 -6.91
C ALA A 11 -4.10 4.39 -6.44
N HIS A 12 -4.96 3.90 -5.55
CA HIS A 12 -6.07 4.64 -4.96
C HIS A 12 -5.97 4.63 -3.43
N SER A 13 -6.68 5.55 -2.80
CA SER A 13 -6.83 5.56 -1.36
C SER A 13 -7.76 4.42 -0.93
N ASP A 14 -7.32 3.47 -0.21
CA ASP A 14 -7.81 2.21 0.35
C ASP A 14 -6.96 0.98 -0.02
N ASP A 15 -6.24 1.01 -1.14
CA ASP A 15 -5.40 -0.09 -1.62
C ASP A 15 -4.41 -0.59 -0.57
N VAL A 16 -3.73 0.35 0.09
CA VAL A 16 -2.70 0.04 1.09
C VAL A 16 -3.33 -0.59 2.33
N GLU A 17 -4.46 -0.07 2.77
CA GLU A 17 -5.21 -0.63 3.91
C GLU A 17 -5.71 -2.03 3.60
N ILE A 18 -6.22 -2.27 2.39
CA ILE A 18 -6.66 -3.59 1.92
C ILE A 18 -5.49 -4.58 1.94
N GLY A 19 -4.34 -4.18 1.40
CA GLY A 19 -3.23 -5.10 1.16
C GLY A 19 -2.31 -5.30 2.36
N MET A 20 -2.10 -4.27 3.19
CA MET A 20 -1.10 -4.31 4.25
C MET A 20 -1.43 -3.47 5.51
N GLY A 21 -2.70 -3.16 5.75
CA GLY A 21 -3.12 -2.35 6.90
C GLY A 21 -2.69 -2.92 8.25
N GLY A 22 -2.77 -4.25 8.43
CA GLY A 22 -2.32 -4.93 9.64
C GLY A 22 -0.80 -4.85 9.84
N THR A 23 -0.04 -5.03 8.76
CA THR A 23 1.43 -4.86 8.78
C THR A 23 1.80 -3.43 9.17
N ILE A 24 1.13 -2.42 8.62
CA ILE A 24 1.34 -1.02 9.00
C ILE A 24 1.12 -0.83 10.50
N ALA A 25 -0.04 -1.24 11.01
CA ALA A 25 -0.37 -1.13 12.43
C ALA A 25 0.68 -1.80 13.33
N LYS A 26 1.12 -3.00 12.95
CA LYS A 26 2.16 -3.75 13.66
C LYS A 26 3.49 -3.01 13.72
N TYR A 27 3.95 -2.49 12.58
CA TYR A 27 5.24 -1.79 12.53
C TYR A 27 5.18 -0.42 13.22
N VAL A 28 4.05 0.28 13.14
CA VAL A 28 3.82 1.52 13.92
C VAL A 28 3.89 1.24 15.42
N LYS A 29 3.24 0.18 15.92
CA LYS A 29 3.35 -0.25 17.32
C LYS A 29 4.80 -0.56 17.74
N LYS A 30 5.63 -1.05 16.82
CA LYS A 30 7.06 -1.28 17.02
C LYS A 30 7.92 0.00 16.93
N GLY A 31 7.31 1.16 16.73
CA GLY A 31 7.99 2.46 16.64
C GLY A 31 8.51 2.84 15.26
N ALA A 32 8.18 2.09 14.20
CA ALA A 32 8.53 2.46 12.84
C ALA A 32 7.73 3.68 12.38
N ARG A 33 8.38 4.56 11.62
CA ARG A 33 7.73 5.68 10.94
C ARG A 33 7.25 5.21 9.58
N VAL A 34 5.94 5.06 9.42
CA VAL A 34 5.29 4.59 8.20
C VAL A 34 4.62 5.76 7.49
N GLY A 35 4.78 5.84 6.18
CA GLY A 35 4.04 6.74 5.30
C GLY A 35 3.23 5.96 4.28
N ILE A 36 2.13 6.56 3.82
CA ILE A 36 1.34 6.10 2.67
C ILE A 36 1.39 7.16 1.59
N CYS A 37 1.49 6.74 0.33
CA CYS A 37 1.39 7.60 -0.85
C CYS A 37 0.35 7.04 -1.81
N ASP A 38 -0.78 7.74 -1.95
CA ASP A 38 -1.80 7.47 -2.95
C ASP A 38 -1.38 8.15 -4.26
N LEU A 39 -1.32 7.40 -5.37
CA LEU A 39 -0.85 7.92 -6.66
C LEU A 39 -1.89 8.79 -7.35
N THR A 40 -3.19 8.48 -7.19
CA THR A 40 -4.30 9.22 -7.79
C THR A 40 -5.18 9.86 -6.71
N GLN A 41 -6.14 10.64 -7.12
CA GLN A 41 -7.22 11.14 -6.26
C GLN A 41 -8.46 10.23 -6.29
N ALA A 42 -8.39 9.09 -6.99
CA ALA A 42 -9.50 8.20 -7.25
C ALA A 42 -10.72 8.95 -7.85
N GLU A 43 -10.46 9.89 -8.75
CA GLU A 43 -11.46 10.81 -9.32
C GLU A 43 -12.49 10.13 -10.22
N LEU A 44 -12.21 8.90 -10.67
CA LEU A 44 -13.16 8.05 -11.41
C LEU A 44 -13.87 7.02 -10.52
N SER A 45 -13.77 7.14 -9.20
CA SER A 45 -14.44 6.23 -8.27
C SER A 45 -15.94 6.23 -8.46
N SER A 46 -16.56 5.04 -8.50
CA SER A 46 -18.03 4.91 -8.66
C SER A 46 -18.81 5.43 -7.46
N ASN A 47 -18.19 5.45 -6.27
CA ASN A 47 -18.78 5.89 -5.02
C ASN A 47 -17.87 6.89 -4.31
N GLY A 48 -18.47 7.86 -3.62
CA GLY A 48 -17.76 8.96 -2.99
C GLY A 48 -17.33 10.06 -3.98
N THR A 49 -16.70 11.09 -3.44
CA THR A 49 -16.06 12.19 -4.19
C THR A 49 -14.59 12.25 -3.82
N VAL A 50 -13.79 12.99 -4.56
CA VAL A 50 -12.38 13.23 -4.22
C VAL A 50 -12.24 13.75 -2.78
N GLU A 51 -13.10 14.67 -2.36
CA GLU A 51 -13.09 15.25 -1.03
C GLU A 51 -13.45 14.23 0.05
N SER A 52 -14.55 13.47 -0.15
CA SER A 52 -14.95 12.44 0.82
C SER A 52 -13.89 11.34 0.95
N ARG A 53 -13.34 10.86 -0.19
CA ARG A 53 -12.26 9.87 -0.21
C ARG A 53 -11.01 10.34 0.51
N LYS A 54 -10.68 11.63 0.41
CA LYS A 54 -9.54 12.23 1.12
C LYS A 54 -9.75 12.25 2.64
N GLU A 55 -10.95 12.60 3.11
CA GLU A 55 -11.25 12.57 4.55
C GLU A 55 -11.30 11.13 5.10
N GLU A 56 -11.85 10.18 4.35
CA GLU A 56 -11.84 8.76 4.68
C GLU A 56 -10.40 8.23 4.79
N ALA A 57 -9.56 8.56 3.81
CA ALA A 57 -8.14 8.19 3.81
C ALA A 57 -7.38 8.76 5.02
N LYS A 58 -7.68 10.00 5.41
CA LYS A 58 -7.11 10.63 6.60
C LYS A 58 -7.55 9.93 7.90
N ALA A 59 -8.82 9.54 7.99
CA ALA A 59 -9.35 8.80 9.12
C ALA A 59 -8.69 7.40 9.21
N ALA A 60 -8.59 6.67 8.10
CA ALA A 60 -7.91 5.39 8.03
C ALA A 60 -6.43 5.48 8.45
N ALA A 61 -5.72 6.49 7.95
CA ALA A 61 -4.33 6.74 8.33
C ALA A 61 -4.17 7.00 9.84
N ALA A 62 -5.10 7.74 10.44
CA ALA A 62 -5.11 7.99 11.89
C ALA A 62 -5.35 6.70 12.69
N ILE A 63 -6.27 5.84 12.26
CA ILE A 63 -6.53 4.54 12.88
C ILE A 63 -5.28 3.66 12.85
N LEU A 64 -4.57 3.61 11.72
CA LEU A 64 -3.34 2.82 11.58
C LEU A 64 -2.11 3.47 12.25
N GLY A 65 -2.20 4.73 12.71
CA GLY A 65 -1.10 5.48 13.29
C GLY A 65 -0.03 5.90 12.27
N VAL A 66 -0.40 6.06 11.00
CA VAL A 66 0.50 6.47 9.92
C VAL A 66 1.07 7.85 10.18
N SER A 67 2.39 8.00 10.05
CA SER A 67 3.09 9.26 10.33
C SER A 67 2.84 10.35 9.29
N THR A 68 2.56 9.95 8.06
CA THR A 68 2.36 10.86 6.93
C THR A 68 1.55 10.16 5.84
N ARG A 69 0.58 10.87 5.27
CA ARG A 69 -0.12 10.47 4.04
C ARG A 69 0.10 11.51 2.97
N ILE A 70 0.56 11.05 1.82
CA ILE A 70 0.83 11.84 0.62
C ILE A 70 -0.20 11.45 -0.42
N GLN A 71 -0.72 12.41 -1.16
CA GLN A 71 -1.55 12.17 -2.32
C GLN A 71 -0.96 12.89 -3.52
N LEU A 72 -0.64 12.13 -4.56
CA LEU A 72 -0.31 12.67 -5.88
C LEU A 72 -1.60 12.92 -6.68
N THR A 73 -1.44 13.51 -7.84
CA THR A 73 -2.54 13.85 -8.76
C THR A 73 -2.33 13.19 -10.13
N LEU A 74 -1.72 11.99 -10.13
CA LEU A 74 -1.62 11.22 -11.36
C LEU A 74 -3.04 10.82 -11.79
N PRO A 75 -3.30 10.72 -13.10
CA PRO A 75 -4.66 10.46 -13.58
C PRO A 75 -5.13 9.05 -13.18
N ASP A 76 -6.31 8.96 -12.58
CA ASP A 76 -7.01 7.70 -12.35
C ASP A 76 -7.31 7.02 -13.71
N ARG A 77 -7.12 5.72 -13.82
CA ARG A 77 -7.13 4.93 -15.06
C ARG A 77 -6.05 5.34 -16.07
N GLY A 78 -5.07 6.12 -15.64
CA GLY A 78 -3.97 6.65 -16.46
C GLY A 78 -2.58 6.39 -15.89
N LEU A 79 -2.40 5.43 -14.98
CA LEU A 79 -1.11 5.09 -14.36
C LEU A 79 -0.17 4.33 -15.33
N TYR A 80 -0.05 4.83 -16.56
CA TYR A 80 0.90 4.28 -17.51
C TYR A 80 2.33 4.73 -17.22
N LEU A 81 3.30 3.86 -17.53
CA LEU A 81 4.71 4.20 -17.38
C LEU A 81 5.08 5.41 -18.26
N ASN A 82 5.47 6.50 -17.62
CA ASN A 82 5.93 7.73 -18.27
C ASN A 82 6.90 8.50 -17.36
N ASP A 83 7.68 9.39 -17.98
CA ASP A 83 8.75 10.14 -17.30
C ASP A 83 8.24 11.07 -16.20
N GLU A 84 7.09 11.69 -16.39
CA GLU A 84 6.52 12.65 -15.43
C GLU A 84 6.11 11.93 -14.15
N ALA A 85 5.32 10.87 -14.26
CA ALA A 85 4.92 10.05 -13.12
C ALA A 85 6.14 9.45 -12.37
N MET A 86 7.15 8.97 -13.12
CA MET A 86 8.39 8.48 -12.51
C MET A 86 9.13 9.57 -11.73
N LYS A 87 9.21 10.80 -12.26
CA LYS A 87 9.86 11.93 -11.56
C LYS A 87 9.12 12.32 -10.29
N ASP A 88 7.80 12.34 -10.32
CA ASP A 88 6.99 12.67 -9.15
C ASP A 88 7.13 11.61 -8.05
N ILE A 89 7.02 10.34 -8.38
CA ILE A 89 7.19 9.23 -7.43
C ILE A 89 8.63 9.20 -6.88
N ALA A 90 9.64 9.35 -7.74
CA ALA A 90 11.04 9.45 -7.31
C ALA A 90 11.27 10.66 -6.38
N GLY A 91 10.59 11.77 -6.64
CA GLY A 91 10.59 12.96 -5.80
C GLY A 91 10.04 12.67 -4.39
N VAL A 92 8.94 11.94 -4.29
CA VAL A 92 8.40 11.48 -2.99
C VAL A 92 9.41 10.57 -2.28
N ILE A 93 9.98 9.58 -2.98
CA ILE A 93 10.98 8.66 -2.41
C ILE A 93 12.19 9.44 -1.86
N ARG A 94 12.73 10.38 -2.61
CA ARG A 94 13.87 11.21 -2.19
C ARG A 94 13.55 12.17 -1.06
N THR A 95 12.32 12.67 -1.01
CA THR A 95 11.84 13.55 0.07
C THR A 95 11.80 12.83 1.41
N TYR A 96 11.21 11.63 1.42
CA TYR A 96 10.96 10.88 2.66
C TYR A 96 12.04 9.85 2.98
N LYS A 97 12.90 9.52 2.03
CA LYS A 97 14.05 8.61 2.17
C LYS A 97 13.73 7.31 2.91
N PRO A 98 12.72 6.54 2.46
CA PRO A 98 12.34 5.30 3.13
C PRO A 98 13.47 4.26 3.06
N LYS A 99 13.50 3.35 4.03
CA LYS A 99 14.31 2.14 3.95
C LYS A 99 13.64 1.09 3.07
N LEU A 100 12.35 0.87 3.32
CA LEU A 100 11.53 -0.12 2.62
C LEU A 100 10.41 0.58 1.83
N ILE A 101 10.14 0.06 0.64
CA ILE A 101 8.98 0.42 -0.17
C ILE A 101 8.06 -0.79 -0.30
N PHE A 102 6.76 -0.53 -0.22
CA PHE A 102 5.72 -1.48 -0.60
C PHE A 102 4.87 -0.87 -1.72
N ALA A 103 4.50 -1.70 -2.69
CA ALA A 103 3.64 -1.31 -3.81
C ALA A 103 2.64 -2.43 -4.14
N PRO A 104 1.57 -2.14 -4.90
CA PRO A 104 0.65 -3.18 -5.37
C PRO A 104 1.37 -4.23 -6.22
N HIS A 105 0.94 -5.49 -6.11
CA HIS A 105 1.45 -6.56 -6.96
C HIS A 105 1.02 -6.35 -8.42
N HIS A 106 1.88 -6.71 -9.36
CA HIS A 106 1.66 -6.51 -10.81
C HIS A 106 0.46 -7.27 -11.37
N GLN A 107 0.10 -8.40 -10.76
CA GLN A 107 -1.05 -9.21 -11.17
C GLN A 107 -2.26 -8.86 -10.32
N ASP A 108 -3.14 -8.06 -10.88
CA ASP A 108 -4.40 -7.65 -10.25
C ASP A 108 -5.49 -7.48 -11.32
N ARG A 109 -6.76 -7.66 -10.95
CA ARG A 109 -7.88 -7.44 -11.87
C ARG A 109 -8.04 -5.96 -12.26
N HIS A 110 -7.58 -5.03 -11.41
CA HIS A 110 -7.62 -3.61 -11.70
C HIS A 110 -6.31 -3.19 -12.38
N PRO A 111 -6.36 -2.69 -13.64
CA PRO A 111 -5.14 -2.37 -14.37
C PRO A 111 -4.23 -1.37 -13.65
N ASP A 112 -4.80 -0.36 -12.97
CA ASP A 112 -3.99 0.65 -12.28
C ASP A 112 -3.21 0.09 -11.09
N HIS A 113 -3.67 -0.99 -10.45
CA HIS A 113 -2.87 -1.65 -9.40
C HIS A 113 -1.58 -2.22 -9.98
N GLY A 114 -1.67 -2.98 -11.09
CA GLY A 114 -0.49 -3.51 -11.76
C GLY A 114 0.42 -2.43 -12.32
N HIS A 115 -0.16 -1.37 -12.89
CA HIS A 115 0.59 -0.20 -13.39
C HIS A 115 1.28 0.55 -12.26
N ALA A 116 0.61 0.77 -11.12
CA ALA A 116 1.20 1.37 -9.93
C ALA A 116 2.42 0.59 -9.44
N GLY A 117 2.31 -0.75 -9.37
CA GLY A 117 3.44 -1.61 -9.03
C GLY A 117 4.65 -1.37 -9.94
N THR A 118 4.42 -1.32 -11.25
CA THR A 118 5.46 -1.06 -12.26
C THR A 118 6.06 0.34 -12.13
N LEU A 119 5.21 1.38 -12.06
CA LEU A 119 5.65 2.77 -11.92
C LEU A 119 6.50 2.98 -10.67
N VAL A 120 6.06 2.46 -9.53
CA VAL A 120 6.79 2.60 -8.26
C VAL A 120 8.12 1.88 -8.32
N GLU A 121 8.20 0.71 -8.95
CA GLU A 121 9.45 -0.04 -9.12
C GLU A 121 10.47 0.75 -9.94
N GLU A 122 10.06 1.23 -11.10
CA GLU A 122 10.92 2.03 -12.01
C GLU A 122 11.37 3.34 -11.33
N ALA A 123 10.45 4.01 -10.63
CA ALA A 123 10.76 5.23 -9.90
C ALA A 123 11.71 4.97 -8.71
N ALA A 124 11.56 3.85 -8.01
CA ALA A 124 12.45 3.48 -6.90
C ALA A 124 13.88 3.19 -7.38
N PHE A 125 14.01 2.52 -8.54
CA PHE A 125 15.32 2.34 -9.19
C PHE A 125 15.92 3.70 -9.59
N SER A 126 15.13 4.54 -10.27
CA SER A 126 15.53 5.85 -10.74
C SER A 126 15.89 6.81 -9.61
N ALA A 127 15.20 6.74 -8.46
CA ALA A 127 15.50 7.54 -7.27
C ALA A 127 16.94 7.29 -6.75
N GLY A 128 17.52 6.11 -6.99
CA GLY A 128 18.89 5.76 -6.63
C GLY A 128 19.96 6.30 -7.60
N ILE A 129 19.59 6.81 -8.77
CA ILE A 129 20.52 7.27 -9.81
C ILE A 129 20.90 8.74 -9.57
N HIS A 130 22.18 9.02 -9.38
CA HIS A 130 22.66 10.38 -9.09
C HIS A 130 22.31 11.43 -10.16
N LYS A 131 22.31 11.04 -11.44
CA LYS A 131 22.05 11.95 -12.56
C LYS A 131 20.59 12.00 -12.98
N PHE A 132 19.72 11.18 -12.38
CA PHE A 132 18.27 11.26 -12.62
C PHE A 132 17.72 12.47 -11.87
N GLU A 133 17.08 13.39 -12.57
CA GLU A 133 16.45 14.57 -11.99
C GLU A 133 14.98 14.26 -11.70
N ASP A 134 14.59 14.28 -10.42
CA ASP A 134 13.20 14.27 -10.00
C ASP A 134 12.57 15.67 -10.10
N SER A 135 11.27 15.78 -9.89
CA SER A 135 10.52 17.05 -9.97
C SER A 135 11.03 18.14 -9.01
N TYR A 136 11.82 17.77 -7.98
CA TYR A 136 12.34 18.71 -6.95
C TYR A 136 13.86 18.83 -6.95
N LYS A 137 14.58 18.20 -7.90
CA LYS A 137 16.04 18.19 -8.03
C LYS A 137 16.77 17.79 -6.73
N GLN A 138 16.26 16.75 -6.10
CA GLN A 138 16.79 16.26 -4.82
C GLN A 138 17.97 15.29 -5.02
N PRO A 139 18.83 15.13 -4.00
CA PRO A 139 19.89 14.13 -4.01
C PRO A 139 19.34 12.71 -4.14
N ALA A 140 20.07 11.84 -4.83
CA ALA A 140 19.72 10.43 -4.97
C ALA A 140 19.50 9.73 -3.62
N HIS A 141 18.52 8.85 -3.57
CA HIS A 141 18.25 7.99 -2.44
C HIS A 141 18.02 6.55 -2.90
N LYS A 142 18.80 5.62 -2.37
CA LYS A 142 18.68 4.18 -2.62
C LYS A 142 17.93 3.54 -1.47
N ILE A 143 16.84 2.85 -1.78
CA ILE A 143 16.09 2.02 -0.82
C ILE A 143 16.85 0.73 -0.50
N SER A 144 16.54 0.10 0.63
CA SER A 144 17.11 -1.21 0.97
C SER A 144 16.40 -2.32 0.21
N GLU A 145 15.09 -2.40 0.32
CA GLU A 145 14.28 -3.43 -0.34
C GLU A 145 12.90 -2.90 -0.75
N MET A 146 12.26 -3.62 -1.68
CA MET A 146 10.91 -3.38 -2.15
C MET A 146 10.12 -4.69 -2.16
N TYR A 147 8.89 -4.64 -1.65
CA TYR A 147 7.96 -5.77 -1.60
C TYR A 147 6.62 -5.38 -2.21
N TYR A 148 5.85 -6.38 -2.62
CA TYR A 148 4.55 -6.19 -3.24
C TYR A 148 3.47 -6.82 -2.39
N TYR A 149 2.38 -6.07 -2.16
CA TYR A 149 1.19 -6.53 -1.45
C TYR A 149 0.05 -6.79 -2.44
N MET A 150 -0.91 -7.61 -2.06
CA MET A 150 -2.05 -8.00 -2.90
C MET A 150 -3.30 -7.23 -2.48
N ILE A 151 -4.00 -6.66 -3.46
CA ILE A 151 -5.27 -5.96 -3.25
C ILE A 151 -6.41 -6.92 -3.58
N ASN A 152 -6.55 -7.30 -4.85
CA ASN A 152 -7.57 -8.25 -5.30
C ASN A 152 -6.95 -9.63 -5.56
N GLY A 153 -7.77 -10.65 -5.40
CA GLY A 153 -7.34 -12.01 -5.66
C GLY A 153 -6.58 -12.65 -4.51
N HIS A 154 -6.23 -13.91 -4.73
CA HIS A 154 -5.45 -14.73 -3.81
C HIS A 154 -4.28 -15.30 -4.60
N HIS A 155 -3.07 -14.86 -4.30
CA HIS A 155 -1.83 -15.37 -4.87
C HIS A 155 -1.04 -16.06 -3.77
N ARG A 156 -0.23 -17.05 -4.13
CA ARG A 156 0.72 -17.64 -3.18
C ARG A 156 1.78 -16.61 -2.82
N PRO A 157 1.87 -16.20 -1.55
CA PRO A 157 2.89 -15.25 -1.12
C PRO A 157 4.27 -15.92 -1.03
N ASP A 158 5.33 -15.12 -1.19
CA ASP A 158 6.70 -15.55 -0.92
C ASP A 158 7.00 -15.54 0.59
N PHE A 159 6.36 -14.64 1.33
CA PHE A 159 6.38 -14.58 2.79
C PHE A 159 5.11 -13.94 3.33
N VAL A 160 4.86 -14.15 4.61
CA VAL A 160 3.71 -13.57 5.31
C VAL A 160 4.14 -12.86 6.57
N ILE A 161 3.35 -11.87 6.99
CA ILE A 161 3.51 -11.17 8.27
C ILE A 161 2.30 -11.46 9.13
N ASP A 162 2.52 -12.04 10.31
CA ASP A 162 1.49 -12.26 11.32
C ASP A 162 0.90 -10.93 11.79
N ILE A 163 -0.40 -10.77 11.60
CA ILE A 163 -1.20 -9.60 11.98
C ILE A 163 -2.36 -9.98 12.91
N SER A 164 -2.26 -11.10 13.58
CA SER A 164 -3.36 -11.62 14.41
C SER A 164 -3.84 -10.60 15.45
N GLU A 165 -2.92 -9.83 16.03
CA GLU A 165 -3.23 -8.78 17.01
C GLU A 165 -3.72 -7.47 16.36
N GLU A 166 -3.35 -7.21 15.12
CA GLU A 166 -3.65 -5.98 14.39
C GLU A 166 -4.84 -6.10 13.44
N MET A 167 -5.43 -7.30 13.31
CA MET A 167 -6.53 -7.53 12.38
C MET A 167 -7.74 -6.64 12.63
N HIS A 168 -8.09 -6.38 13.90
CA HIS A 168 -9.16 -5.46 14.24
C HIS A 168 -8.88 -4.04 13.75
N GLN A 169 -7.65 -3.55 13.94
CA GLN A 169 -7.24 -2.20 13.52
C GLN A 169 -7.22 -2.07 11.99
N LYS A 170 -6.82 -3.13 11.26
CA LYS A 170 -6.97 -3.21 9.80
C LYS A 170 -8.44 -3.06 9.39
N ILE A 171 -9.34 -3.84 9.99
CA ILE A 171 -10.78 -3.79 9.67
C ILE A 171 -11.36 -2.40 9.97
N ASP A 172 -11.00 -1.80 11.11
CA ASP A 172 -11.44 -0.45 11.46
C ASP A 172 -10.98 0.59 10.42
N SER A 173 -9.74 0.44 9.91
CA SER A 173 -9.24 1.32 8.86
C SER A 173 -9.99 1.18 7.54
N LEU A 174 -10.45 -0.03 7.20
CA LEU A 174 -11.30 -0.25 6.02
C LEU A 174 -12.70 0.35 6.23
N HIS A 175 -13.26 0.20 7.43
CA HIS A 175 -14.55 0.82 7.75
C HIS A 175 -14.53 2.36 7.73
N ALA A 176 -13.37 2.99 7.82
CA ALA A 176 -13.25 4.43 7.63
C ALA A 176 -13.64 4.88 6.20
N TYR A 177 -13.47 3.99 5.21
CA TYR A 177 -13.88 4.24 3.82
C TYR A 177 -15.36 3.88 3.60
N GLN A 178 -16.25 4.60 4.25
CA GLN A 178 -17.69 4.34 4.23
C GLN A 178 -18.27 4.39 2.81
N SER A 179 -17.79 5.32 1.98
CA SER A 179 -18.22 5.42 0.59
C SER A 179 -17.92 4.16 -0.23
N GLN A 180 -16.88 3.39 0.16
CA GLN A 180 -16.42 2.24 -0.60
C GLN A 180 -16.97 0.91 -0.06
N PHE A 181 -17.04 0.75 1.25
CA PHE A 181 -17.33 -0.55 1.87
C PHE A 181 -18.72 -0.63 2.52
N VAL A 182 -19.45 0.49 2.61
CA VAL A 182 -20.79 0.49 3.21
C VAL A 182 -21.85 0.71 2.13
N LYS A 183 -22.76 -0.26 1.98
CA LYS A 183 -23.88 -0.15 1.04
C LYS A 183 -24.90 0.86 1.56
N SER A 184 -25.23 1.86 0.77
CA SER A 184 -26.27 2.86 1.02
C SER A 184 -27.35 2.81 -0.08
N ALA A 185 -28.45 3.52 0.11
CA ALA A 185 -29.54 3.61 -0.89
C ALA A 185 -29.09 4.25 -2.21
N HIS A 186 -27.97 4.99 -2.20
CA HIS A 186 -27.44 5.72 -3.36
C HIS A 186 -26.12 5.15 -3.88
N SER A 187 -25.60 4.08 -3.28
CA SER A 187 -24.36 3.47 -3.73
C SER A 187 -24.54 2.77 -5.08
N VAL A 188 -23.61 3.03 -5.99
CA VAL A 188 -23.40 2.19 -7.17
C VAL A 188 -22.91 0.83 -6.71
N GLU A 189 -23.49 -0.25 -7.23
CA GLU A 189 -23.06 -1.60 -6.90
C GLU A 189 -21.66 -1.90 -7.43
N THR A 190 -20.75 -2.16 -6.52
CA THR A 190 -19.36 -2.55 -6.82
C THR A 190 -19.00 -3.79 -5.98
N PRO A 191 -17.96 -4.53 -6.32
CA PRO A 191 -17.49 -5.62 -5.47
C PRO A 191 -17.15 -5.16 -4.05
N LEU A 192 -16.77 -3.91 -3.83
CA LEU A 192 -16.35 -3.37 -2.53
C LEU A 192 -17.52 -3.26 -1.55
N VAL A 193 -18.71 -2.84 -2.00
CA VAL A 193 -19.91 -2.72 -1.14
C VAL A 193 -20.59 -4.06 -0.86
N ASN A 194 -20.15 -5.15 -1.49
CA ASN A 194 -20.78 -6.47 -1.41
C ASN A 194 -19.91 -7.47 -0.61
N GLY A 195 -19.62 -7.17 0.66
CA GLY A 195 -18.90 -8.09 1.55
C GLY A 195 -17.40 -8.20 1.32
N TYR A 196 -16.78 -7.16 0.74
CA TYR A 196 -15.34 -7.18 0.43
C TYR A 196 -14.46 -7.23 1.69
N ILE A 197 -14.88 -6.59 2.78
CA ILE A 197 -14.17 -6.68 4.07
C ILE A 197 -14.14 -8.12 4.58
N ASP A 198 -15.24 -8.87 4.46
CA ASP A 198 -15.28 -10.29 4.84
C ASP A 198 -14.38 -11.14 3.93
N TYR A 199 -14.30 -10.80 2.64
CA TYR A 199 -13.35 -11.43 1.72
C TYR A 199 -11.91 -11.18 2.17
N VAL A 200 -11.53 -9.95 2.49
CA VAL A 200 -10.19 -9.61 3.01
C VAL A 200 -9.89 -10.40 4.28
N LYS A 201 -10.83 -10.42 5.23
CA LYS A 201 -10.68 -11.19 6.48
C LYS A 201 -10.47 -12.68 6.23
N THR A 202 -11.18 -13.25 5.27
CA THR A 202 -11.05 -14.66 4.88
C THR A 202 -9.67 -14.93 4.28
N ARG A 203 -9.21 -14.08 3.37
CA ARG A 203 -7.88 -14.19 2.75
C ARG A 203 -6.76 -14.16 3.80
N GLU A 204 -6.79 -13.20 4.72
CA GLU A 204 -5.77 -13.11 5.77
C GLU A 204 -5.83 -14.29 6.75
N SER A 205 -7.03 -14.85 7.00
CA SER A 205 -7.17 -16.08 7.78
C SER A 205 -6.57 -17.29 7.06
N MET A 206 -6.71 -17.38 5.73
CA MET A 206 -6.10 -18.46 4.95
C MET A 206 -4.56 -18.39 5.05
N TYR A 207 -3.96 -17.23 4.83
CA TYR A 207 -2.52 -17.06 4.98
C TYR A 207 -2.04 -17.34 6.41
N GLY A 208 -2.79 -16.89 7.41
CA GLY A 208 -2.48 -17.16 8.81
C GLY A 208 -2.44 -18.66 9.12
N ARG A 209 -3.42 -19.43 8.64
CA ARG A 209 -3.49 -20.87 8.87
C ARG A 209 -2.28 -21.64 8.32
N GLU A 210 -1.70 -21.20 7.21
CA GLU A 210 -0.51 -21.86 6.64
C GLU A 210 0.72 -21.74 7.56
N VAL A 211 0.72 -20.73 8.46
CA VAL A 211 1.83 -20.47 9.40
C VAL A 211 1.41 -20.58 10.87
N ASN A 212 0.30 -21.27 11.16
CA ASN A 212 -0.24 -21.48 12.50
C ASN A 212 -0.56 -20.18 13.26
N LYS A 213 -1.07 -19.16 12.53
CA LYS A 213 -1.54 -17.89 13.08
C LYS A 213 -3.03 -17.68 12.76
N ALA A 214 -3.69 -16.77 13.48
CA ALA A 214 -5.09 -16.46 13.21
C ALA A 214 -5.24 -15.69 11.89
N TYR A 215 -4.36 -14.69 11.66
CA TYR A 215 -4.35 -13.86 10.47
C TYR A 215 -2.92 -13.50 10.07
N ALA A 216 -2.66 -13.47 8.75
CA ALA A 216 -1.41 -12.98 8.21
C ALA A 216 -1.66 -12.22 6.90
N GLU A 217 -0.84 -11.24 6.58
CA GLU A 217 -0.80 -10.58 5.28
C GLU A 217 0.31 -11.17 4.42
N GLY A 218 0.01 -11.42 3.16
CA GLY A 218 0.92 -12.04 2.19
C GLY A 218 1.65 -11.03 1.32
N PHE A 219 2.93 -11.30 1.06
CA PHE A 219 3.79 -10.43 0.26
C PHE A 219 4.56 -11.21 -0.79
N ILE A 220 4.89 -10.53 -1.89
CA ILE A 220 5.70 -11.03 -2.99
C ILE A 220 7.03 -10.27 -3.01
N THR A 221 8.11 -10.94 -3.34
CA THR A 221 9.44 -10.35 -3.55
C THR A 221 10.04 -10.77 -4.89
N LYS A 222 10.80 -9.87 -5.53
CA LYS A 222 11.56 -10.21 -6.75
C LYS A 222 12.94 -10.78 -6.47
N LYS A 223 13.42 -10.66 -5.24
CA LYS A 223 14.73 -11.15 -4.83
C LYS A 223 14.57 -12.20 -3.73
N PRO A 224 15.50 -13.14 -3.63
CA PRO A 224 15.54 -14.03 -2.49
C PRO A 224 15.59 -13.24 -1.18
N LEU A 225 14.83 -13.67 -0.19
CA LEU A 225 14.93 -13.13 1.17
C LEU A 225 16.21 -13.62 1.83
N LEU A 226 17.01 -12.69 2.36
CA LEU A 226 18.14 -13.07 3.21
C LEU A 226 17.62 -13.40 4.61
N ILE A 227 17.79 -14.63 5.05
CA ILE A 227 17.57 -15.05 6.43
C ILE A 227 18.94 -15.11 7.08
N ASP A 228 19.27 -14.12 7.91
CA ASP A 228 20.63 -13.88 8.37
C ASP A 228 20.94 -14.63 9.69
N ASP A 229 19.99 -14.71 10.59
CA ASP A 229 20.28 -15.10 11.96
C ASP A 229 19.63 -16.40 12.44
N ASP A 230 18.44 -16.78 11.98
CA ASP A 230 17.79 -17.95 12.57
C ASP A 230 16.73 -18.62 11.70
N LEU A 231 17.01 -19.85 11.28
CA LEU A 231 16.04 -20.74 10.64
C LEU A 231 15.03 -21.32 11.65
N LEU A 232 15.27 -21.19 12.94
CA LEU A 232 14.43 -21.77 13.99
C LEU A 232 13.30 -20.83 14.42
N GLY A 233 13.31 -19.58 13.97
CA GLY A 233 12.22 -18.62 14.18
C GLY A 233 12.17 -18.09 15.60
N GLY A 234 13.29 -17.61 16.11
CA GLY A 234 13.43 -16.98 17.44
C GLY A 234 12.68 -15.68 17.60
#